data_b86c7e0bce19974496afefc72aeef55d
#
_entry.id   b86c7e0bce19974496afefc72aeef55d
#
_cell.length_a   1.000
_cell.length_b   1.000
_cell.length_c   1.000
_cell.angle_alpha   90.00
_cell.angle_beta   90.00
_cell.angle_gamma   90.00
#
_symmetry.space_group_name_H-M   'P 1'
#
loop_
_entity.id
_entity.type
_entity.pdbx_description
1 polymer ?
#
loop_
_entity_poly.entity_id
_entity_poly.type
_entity_poly.pdbx_seq_one_letter_code
_entity_poly.pdbx_strand_id
1 'polypeptide(L)'
;MSKQKIQLSDHFDYSRLIRFVLPCIGTMLFTSIYGIVDGLCVSNFVGKTAFAAVNLIMPVPMLVGTVGFMLGTGGSAIVGFTLGEGDKARADRYFSLFMSTALIAGIVLSVLGMLLLRPVALMLGAEGEMLDYALRYGRVLMLSLPTFILQNMFQSFFVTAEKPLLGFWFTVGAGCTNMVLDVLLVGILHWSVEGAAIATMLSQVVGGLLPVFYFLNRKNTSLLHLCRTQFEGGVLLKACVNGSSELMTNLSMSLVNILYNYQLLRFAGEDGVAAYGVIMYASFLFVAVFVGYAVGSAPIVSYHYGANNRKEVNNLYRKSLKLIGVVAVVMTIGSMFIIPHVARFFVGYDENLLILITRAFRLYGLSFLIMGFNVYASSFFTALGDGVTSALISFLRTLLFQVAAVLLLPLLLGIDGIWLAVTAAELAALLVSIGLFITRDQQFHYRKAE
;
A
#
# COMPACT_ATOMS: atom_id res chain seq x y z
N MET A 1 -6.23 -0.39 35.64
CA MET A 1 -6.92 0.59 34.79
C MET A 1 -7.25 -0.10 33.47
N SER A 2 -8.53 -0.42 33.19
CA SER A 2 -8.93 -0.95 31.89
C SER A 2 -8.63 0.12 30.85
N LYS A 3 -7.79 -0.19 29.87
CA LYS A 3 -7.54 0.73 28.75
C LYS A 3 -8.86 0.95 28.04
N GLN A 4 -9.44 2.12 28.18
CA GLN A 4 -10.68 2.52 27.53
C GLN A 4 -10.51 2.30 26.02
N LYS A 5 -11.41 1.54 25.41
CA LYS A 5 -11.39 1.21 23.97
C LYS A 5 -11.62 2.52 23.21
N ILE A 6 -10.73 2.87 22.30
CA ILE A 6 -10.87 4.06 21.45
C ILE A 6 -11.93 3.77 20.39
N GLN A 7 -12.93 4.64 20.26
CA GLN A 7 -14.00 4.57 19.28
C GLN A 7 -13.84 5.64 18.21
N LEU A 8 -14.40 5.42 17.02
CA LEU A 8 -14.37 6.41 15.93
C LEU A 8 -15.09 7.72 16.30
N SER A 9 -16.08 7.63 17.20
CA SER A 9 -16.87 8.78 17.70
C SER A 9 -16.15 9.64 18.75
N ASP A 10 -15.01 9.19 19.28
CA ASP A 10 -14.26 9.91 20.31
C ASP A 10 -13.66 11.20 19.77
N HIS A 11 -13.42 12.15 20.69
CA HIS A 11 -12.54 13.28 20.41
C HIS A 11 -11.08 12.79 20.39
N PHE A 12 -10.34 13.12 19.31
CA PHE A 12 -8.96 12.70 19.11
C PHE A 12 -7.98 13.80 19.53
N ASP A 13 -7.37 13.64 20.71
CA ASP A 13 -6.12 14.29 21.04
C ASP A 13 -4.91 13.59 20.35
N TYR A 14 -3.73 14.15 20.45
CA TYR A 14 -2.52 13.53 19.86
C TYR A 14 -2.26 12.10 20.34
N SER A 15 -2.46 11.85 21.64
CA SER A 15 -2.20 10.54 22.25
C SER A 15 -3.17 9.49 21.74
N ARG A 16 -4.47 9.81 21.66
CA ARG A 16 -5.50 8.89 21.14
C ARG A 16 -5.31 8.62 19.65
N LEU A 17 -5.02 9.67 18.87
CA LEU A 17 -4.77 9.55 17.44
C LEU A 17 -3.58 8.64 17.16
N ILE A 18 -2.45 8.88 17.80
CA ILE A 18 -1.25 8.03 17.65
C ILE A 18 -1.54 6.59 18.07
N ARG A 19 -2.19 6.37 19.23
CA ARG A 19 -2.50 5.01 19.70
C ARG A 19 -3.44 4.25 18.78
N PHE A 20 -4.36 4.96 18.13
CA PHE A 20 -5.30 4.34 17.17
C PHE A 20 -4.61 3.98 15.86
N VAL A 21 -3.74 4.85 15.35
CA VAL A 21 -3.07 4.70 14.06
C VAL A 21 -1.82 3.81 14.14
N LEU A 22 -1.17 3.72 15.31
CA LEU A 22 0.06 2.97 15.49
C LEU A 22 -0.02 1.49 15.03
N PRO A 23 -1.10 0.73 15.29
CA PRO A 23 -1.23 -0.62 14.73
C PRO A 23 -1.24 -0.65 13.20
N CYS A 24 -1.80 0.38 12.55
CA CYS A 24 -1.82 0.47 11.08
C CYS A 24 -0.41 0.72 10.53
N ILE A 25 0.36 1.59 11.17
CA ILE A 25 1.78 1.80 10.85
C ILE A 25 2.55 0.49 11.04
N GLY A 26 2.31 -0.20 12.16
CA GLY A 26 2.91 -1.52 12.43
C GLY A 26 2.57 -2.55 11.35
N THR A 27 1.32 -2.56 10.87
CA THR A 27 0.87 -3.43 9.77
C THR A 27 1.68 -3.17 8.50
N MET A 28 1.83 -1.90 8.09
CA MET A 28 2.57 -1.54 6.88
C MET A 28 4.07 -1.83 7.00
N LEU A 29 4.67 -1.52 8.16
CA LEU A 29 6.07 -1.85 8.42
C LEU A 29 6.31 -3.36 8.39
N PHE A 30 5.45 -4.15 9.05
CA PHE A 30 5.60 -5.60 9.07
C PHE A 30 5.41 -6.20 7.68
N THR A 31 4.44 -5.69 6.90
CA THR A 31 4.23 -6.09 5.49
C THR A 31 5.47 -5.83 4.64
N SER A 32 6.13 -4.69 4.82
CA SER A 32 7.37 -4.36 4.11
C SER A 32 8.52 -5.31 4.51
N ILE A 33 8.64 -5.63 5.79
CA ILE A 33 9.70 -6.53 6.30
C ILE A 33 9.51 -7.95 5.80
N TYR A 34 8.30 -8.51 5.92
CA TYR A 34 8.09 -9.90 5.49
C TYR A 34 8.23 -10.05 3.96
N GLY A 35 7.85 -9.04 3.18
CA GLY A 35 8.08 -9.05 1.73
C GLY A 35 9.57 -9.07 1.35
N ILE A 36 10.43 -8.40 2.13
CA ILE A 36 11.89 -8.48 1.94
C ILE A 36 12.38 -9.89 2.29
N VAL A 37 11.90 -10.49 3.38
CA VAL A 37 12.31 -11.85 3.80
C VAL A 37 11.86 -12.90 2.79
N ASP A 38 10.63 -12.83 2.28
CA ASP A 38 10.13 -13.71 1.21
C ASP A 38 11.03 -13.66 -0.04
N GLY A 39 11.35 -12.44 -0.52
CA GLY A 39 12.26 -12.26 -1.65
C GLY A 39 13.67 -12.86 -1.42
N LEU A 40 14.20 -12.72 -0.20
CA LEU A 40 15.49 -13.32 0.18
C LEU A 40 15.41 -14.85 0.23
N CYS A 41 14.35 -15.43 0.73
CA CYS A 41 14.14 -16.87 0.75
C CYS A 41 14.10 -17.45 -0.67
N VAL A 42 13.30 -16.87 -1.55
CA VAL A 42 13.22 -17.30 -2.96
C VAL A 42 14.59 -17.17 -3.65
N SER A 43 15.26 -16.03 -3.48
CA SER A 43 16.57 -15.77 -4.08
C SER A 43 17.63 -16.81 -3.69
N ASN A 44 17.68 -17.19 -2.41
CA ASN A 44 18.75 -18.07 -1.90
C ASN A 44 18.49 -19.56 -2.11
N PHE A 45 17.23 -19.99 -2.12
CA PHE A 45 16.92 -21.43 -2.12
C PHE A 45 16.41 -21.98 -3.45
N VAL A 46 15.89 -21.13 -4.37
CA VAL A 46 15.23 -21.62 -5.59
C VAL A 46 16.13 -21.60 -6.83
N GLY A 47 17.18 -20.78 -6.80
CA GLY A 47 18.13 -20.65 -7.91
C GLY A 47 17.83 -19.50 -8.87
N LYS A 48 18.81 -19.15 -9.70
CA LYS A 48 18.80 -17.91 -10.50
C LYS A 48 17.66 -17.82 -11.52
N THR A 49 17.43 -18.88 -12.30
CA THR A 49 16.40 -18.90 -13.36
C THR A 49 15.00 -18.85 -12.76
N ALA A 50 14.78 -19.59 -11.69
CA ALA A 50 13.51 -19.62 -10.98
C ALA A 50 13.21 -18.27 -10.28
N PHE A 51 14.21 -17.66 -9.66
CA PHE A 51 14.08 -16.32 -9.08
C PHE A 51 13.77 -15.26 -10.14
N ALA A 52 14.40 -15.33 -11.32
CA ALA A 52 14.08 -14.44 -12.43
C ALA A 52 12.61 -14.63 -12.90
N ALA A 53 12.14 -15.87 -12.99
CA ALA A 53 10.77 -16.19 -13.37
C ALA A 53 9.74 -15.64 -12.36
N VAL A 54 10.02 -15.77 -11.06
CA VAL A 54 9.18 -15.22 -9.99
C VAL A 54 9.10 -13.69 -10.10
N ASN A 55 10.22 -13.00 -10.24
CA ASN A 55 10.24 -11.54 -10.36
C ASN A 55 9.53 -11.05 -11.63
N LEU A 56 9.59 -11.82 -12.73
CA LEU A 56 8.91 -11.49 -13.98
C LEU A 56 7.38 -11.54 -13.85
N ILE A 57 6.86 -12.58 -13.18
CA ILE A 57 5.42 -12.81 -13.11
C ILE A 57 4.73 -12.13 -11.93
N MET A 58 5.45 -11.86 -10.82
CA MET A 58 4.90 -11.31 -9.58
C MET A 58 4.16 -9.96 -9.72
N PRO A 59 4.55 -9.03 -10.60
CA PRO A 59 3.79 -7.81 -10.84
C PRO A 59 2.34 -8.05 -11.30
N VAL A 60 2.06 -9.17 -11.98
CA VAL A 60 0.72 -9.46 -12.52
C VAL A 60 -0.31 -9.68 -11.41
N PRO A 61 -0.17 -10.65 -10.48
CA PRO A 61 -1.10 -10.81 -9.37
C PRO A 61 -1.14 -9.58 -8.45
N MET A 62 -0.01 -8.86 -8.26
CA MET A 62 0.01 -7.63 -7.48
C MET A 62 -0.88 -6.55 -8.10
N LEU A 63 -0.77 -6.33 -9.41
CA LEU A 63 -1.59 -5.35 -10.13
C LEU A 63 -3.08 -5.69 -10.03
N VAL A 64 -3.43 -6.95 -10.28
CA VAL A 64 -4.82 -7.42 -10.18
C VAL A 64 -5.33 -7.34 -8.74
N GLY A 65 -4.49 -7.64 -7.76
CA GLY A 65 -4.80 -7.55 -6.33
C GLY A 65 -5.06 -6.12 -5.83
N THR A 66 -4.68 -5.09 -6.58
CA THR A 66 -4.96 -3.68 -6.27
C THR A 66 -6.47 -3.38 -6.18
N VAL A 67 -7.32 -4.20 -6.81
CA VAL A 67 -8.78 -4.13 -6.63
C VAL A 67 -9.17 -4.24 -5.15
N GLY A 68 -8.44 -5.03 -4.36
CA GLY A 68 -8.64 -5.14 -2.91
C GLY A 68 -8.37 -3.83 -2.19
N PHE A 69 -7.29 -3.13 -2.52
CA PHE A 69 -7.00 -1.79 -1.96
C PHE A 69 -8.05 -0.78 -2.39
N MET A 70 -8.44 -0.77 -3.67
CA MET A 70 -9.47 0.13 -4.18
C MET A 70 -10.80 -0.04 -3.45
N LEU A 71 -11.29 -1.26 -3.30
CA LEU A 71 -12.52 -1.56 -2.54
C LEU A 71 -12.34 -1.34 -1.04
N GLY A 72 -11.14 -1.57 -0.51
CA GLY A 72 -10.78 -1.35 0.89
C GLY A 72 -10.84 0.13 1.25
N THR A 73 -10.08 0.97 0.60
CA THR A 73 -10.00 2.41 0.91
C THR A 73 -11.28 3.15 0.54
N GLY A 74 -11.79 2.94 -0.69
CA GLY A 74 -13.01 3.58 -1.15
C GLY A 74 -14.26 3.12 -0.41
N GLY A 75 -14.38 1.81 -0.16
CA GLY A 75 -15.50 1.23 0.58
C GLY A 75 -15.49 1.58 2.07
N SER A 76 -14.31 1.55 2.71
CA SER A 76 -14.18 1.91 4.14
C SER A 76 -14.55 3.36 4.40
N ALA A 77 -14.26 4.29 3.48
CA ALA A 77 -14.68 5.67 3.57
C ALA A 77 -16.23 5.81 3.52
N ILE A 78 -16.90 5.09 2.60
CA ILE A 78 -18.37 5.10 2.51
C ILE A 78 -18.99 4.49 3.77
N VAL A 79 -18.45 3.36 4.25
CA VAL A 79 -18.94 2.71 5.48
C VAL A 79 -18.71 3.59 6.70
N GLY A 80 -17.51 4.21 6.82
CA GLY A 80 -17.19 5.14 7.90
C GLY A 80 -18.13 6.35 7.91
N PHE A 81 -18.42 6.93 6.74
CA PHE A 81 -19.38 8.01 6.58
C PHE A 81 -20.79 7.59 7.02
N THR A 82 -21.27 6.43 6.57
CA THR A 82 -22.59 5.89 6.93
C THR A 82 -22.71 5.58 8.43
N LEU A 83 -21.62 5.12 9.07
CA LEU A 83 -21.56 4.97 10.53
C LEU A 83 -21.66 6.31 11.23
N GLY A 84 -21.05 7.36 10.69
CA GLY A 84 -21.14 8.73 11.19
C GLY A 84 -22.56 9.30 11.12
N GLU A 85 -23.32 8.96 10.08
CA GLU A 85 -24.75 9.27 9.97
C GLU A 85 -25.62 8.54 11.00
N GLY A 86 -25.08 7.58 11.74
CA GLY A 86 -25.80 6.78 12.74
C GLY A 86 -26.52 5.56 12.17
N ASP A 87 -26.42 5.27 10.87
CA ASP A 87 -27.11 4.13 10.24
C ASP A 87 -26.19 2.90 10.17
N LYS A 88 -26.04 2.24 11.33
CA LYS A 88 -25.23 1.03 11.45
C LYS A 88 -25.74 -0.11 10.55
N ALA A 89 -27.05 -0.26 10.39
CA ALA A 89 -27.62 -1.34 9.59
C ALA A 89 -27.25 -1.17 8.10
N ARG A 90 -27.25 0.06 7.60
CA ARG A 90 -26.82 0.37 6.24
C ARG A 90 -25.31 0.20 6.09
N ALA A 91 -24.52 0.58 7.08
CA ALA A 91 -23.08 0.38 7.11
C ALA A 91 -22.70 -1.12 7.03
N ASP A 92 -23.38 -1.99 7.78
CA ASP A 92 -23.19 -3.44 7.74
C ASP A 92 -23.57 -4.03 6.37
N ARG A 93 -24.65 -3.52 5.72
CA ARG A 93 -25.02 -3.92 4.34
C ARG A 93 -23.95 -3.52 3.33
N TYR A 94 -23.43 -2.29 3.40
CA TYR A 94 -22.39 -1.81 2.49
C TYR A 94 -21.08 -2.56 2.70
N PHE A 95 -20.67 -2.82 3.94
CA PHE A 95 -19.52 -3.68 4.23
C PHE A 95 -19.67 -5.05 3.60
N SER A 96 -20.85 -5.67 3.75
CA SER A 96 -21.15 -6.98 3.18
C SER A 96 -21.19 -6.96 1.65
N LEU A 97 -21.67 -5.88 1.04
CA LEU A 97 -21.64 -5.66 -0.41
C LEU A 97 -20.21 -5.62 -0.93
N PHE A 98 -19.35 -4.80 -0.32
CA PHE A 98 -17.96 -4.68 -0.77
C PHE A 98 -17.20 -5.99 -0.59
N MET A 99 -17.43 -6.71 0.50
CA MET A 99 -16.80 -8.00 0.73
C MET A 99 -17.24 -9.06 -0.27
N SER A 100 -18.55 -9.16 -0.54
CA SER A 100 -19.08 -10.08 -1.56
C SER A 100 -18.56 -9.74 -2.94
N THR A 101 -18.49 -8.44 -3.27
CA THR A 101 -17.93 -7.97 -4.54
C THR A 101 -16.44 -8.30 -4.65
N ALA A 102 -15.65 -8.09 -3.59
CA ALA A 102 -14.23 -8.43 -3.58
C ALA A 102 -13.98 -9.92 -3.80
N LEU A 103 -14.80 -10.77 -3.17
CA LEU A 103 -14.73 -12.22 -3.36
C LEU A 103 -15.09 -12.62 -4.79
N ILE A 104 -16.21 -12.12 -5.32
CA ILE A 104 -16.65 -12.42 -6.69
C ILE A 104 -15.64 -11.90 -7.73
N ALA A 105 -15.20 -10.66 -7.57
CA ALA A 105 -14.16 -10.08 -8.42
C ALA A 105 -12.87 -10.90 -8.36
N GLY A 106 -12.47 -11.33 -7.16
CA GLY A 106 -11.31 -12.18 -6.97
C GLY A 106 -11.42 -13.52 -7.71
N ILE A 107 -12.58 -14.18 -7.66
CA ILE A 107 -12.82 -15.43 -8.38
C ILE A 107 -12.80 -15.20 -9.90
N VAL A 108 -13.48 -14.17 -10.39
CA VAL A 108 -13.51 -13.84 -11.82
C VAL A 108 -12.10 -13.52 -12.33
N LEU A 109 -11.37 -12.68 -11.61
CA LEU A 109 -10.01 -12.30 -11.97
C LEU A 109 -9.03 -13.47 -11.84
N SER A 110 -9.24 -14.38 -10.90
CA SER A 110 -8.50 -15.64 -10.80
C SER A 110 -8.67 -16.51 -12.05
N VAL A 111 -9.91 -16.72 -12.49
CA VAL A 111 -10.21 -17.50 -13.72
C VAL A 111 -9.61 -16.81 -14.95
N LEU A 112 -9.81 -15.50 -15.10
CA LEU A 112 -9.23 -14.73 -16.21
C LEU A 112 -7.71 -14.77 -16.17
N GLY A 113 -7.13 -14.58 -14.99
CA GLY A 113 -5.67 -14.65 -14.78
C GLY A 113 -5.10 -16.01 -15.14
N MET A 114 -5.77 -17.11 -14.79
CA MET A 114 -5.39 -18.48 -15.18
C MET A 114 -5.39 -18.67 -16.70
N LEU A 115 -6.41 -18.16 -17.38
CA LEU A 115 -6.54 -18.25 -18.86
C LEU A 115 -5.48 -17.41 -19.58
N LEU A 116 -5.17 -16.23 -19.04
CA LEU A 116 -4.25 -15.27 -19.65
C LEU A 116 -2.80 -15.42 -19.17
N LEU A 117 -2.52 -16.25 -18.18
CA LEU A 117 -1.20 -16.37 -17.56
C LEU A 117 -0.10 -16.68 -18.57
N ARG A 118 -0.33 -17.67 -19.44
CA ARG A 118 0.66 -18.08 -20.44
C ARG A 118 0.95 -16.99 -21.47
N PRO A 119 -0.08 -16.41 -22.18
CA PRO A 119 0.20 -15.31 -23.10
C PRO A 119 0.85 -14.11 -22.42
N VAL A 120 0.48 -13.77 -21.18
CA VAL A 120 1.11 -12.67 -20.44
C VAL A 120 2.57 -12.99 -20.11
N ALA A 121 2.89 -14.20 -19.64
CA ALA A 121 4.26 -14.59 -19.36
C ALA A 121 5.16 -14.52 -20.63
N LEU A 122 4.63 -14.98 -21.79
CA LEU A 122 5.34 -14.86 -23.07
C LEU A 122 5.53 -13.39 -23.50
N MET A 123 4.52 -12.55 -23.33
CA MET A 123 4.63 -11.10 -23.62
C MET A 123 5.65 -10.40 -22.74
N LEU A 124 5.83 -10.87 -21.50
CA LEU A 124 6.85 -10.37 -20.58
C LEU A 124 8.27 -10.91 -20.90
N GLY A 125 8.40 -11.82 -21.87
CA GLY A 125 9.69 -12.35 -22.32
C GLY A 125 10.10 -13.64 -21.62
N ALA A 126 9.18 -14.39 -20.99
CA ALA A 126 9.48 -15.70 -20.44
C ALA A 126 9.60 -16.74 -21.54
N GLU A 127 10.73 -17.45 -21.61
CA GLU A 127 11.00 -18.52 -22.57
C GLU A 127 11.61 -19.76 -21.88
N GLY A 128 11.45 -20.93 -22.52
CA GLY A 128 12.06 -22.17 -22.04
C GLY A 128 11.73 -22.53 -20.59
N GLU A 129 12.75 -22.83 -19.81
CA GLU A 129 12.63 -23.21 -18.40
C GLU A 129 12.07 -22.08 -17.53
N MET A 130 12.41 -20.82 -17.84
CA MET A 130 11.87 -19.66 -17.13
C MET A 130 10.36 -19.52 -17.30
N LEU A 131 9.81 -19.85 -18.47
CA LEU A 131 8.38 -19.89 -18.71
C LEU A 131 7.68 -20.97 -17.86
N ASP A 132 8.28 -22.14 -17.74
CA ASP A 132 7.73 -23.22 -16.91
C ASP A 132 7.67 -22.81 -15.42
N TYR A 133 8.73 -22.25 -14.87
CA TYR A 133 8.74 -21.71 -13.50
C TYR A 133 7.72 -20.58 -13.32
N ALA A 134 7.62 -19.65 -14.26
CA ALA A 134 6.66 -18.54 -14.20
C ALA A 134 5.21 -19.05 -14.21
N LEU A 135 4.91 -20.09 -15.00
CA LEU A 135 3.57 -20.69 -15.05
C LEU A 135 3.23 -21.48 -13.80
N ARG A 136 4.18 -22.25 -13.24
CA ARG A 136 3.96 -23.00 -12.00
C ARG A 136 3.70 -22.05 -10.82
N TYR A 137 4.54 -21.06 -10.63
CA TYR A 137 4.39 -20.03 -9.61
C TYR A 137 3.10 -19.22 -9.79
N GLY A 138 2.90 -18.69 -11.01
CA GLY A 138 1.77 -17.85 -11.33
C GLY A 138 0.41 -18.53 -11.18
N ARG A 139 0.28 -19.83 -11.52
CA ARG A 139 -0.96 -20.58 -11.32
C ARG A 139 -1.41 -20.62 -9.86
N VAL A 140 -0.49 -20.87 -8.93
CA VAL A 140 -0.79 -20.89 -7.51
C VAL A 140 -1.21 -19.51 -7.01
N LEU A 141 -0.53 -18.46 -7.45
CA LEU A 141 -0.89 -17.08 -7.08
C LEU A 141 -2.22 -16.63 -7.69
N MET A 142 -2.53 -17.04 -8.92
CA MET A 142 -3.85 -16.76 -9.51
C MET A 142 -4.96 -17.47 -8.72
N LEU A 143 -4.73 -18.69 -8.25
CA LEU A 143 -5.69 -19.43 -7.43
C LEU A 143 -5.93 -18.71 -6.08
N SER A 144 -4.91 -18.09 -5.50
CA SER A 144 -5.01 -17.37 -4.23
C SER A 144 -5.54 -15.94 -4.35
N LEU A 145 -5.77 -15.44 -5.56
CA LEU A 145 -6.17 -14.06 -5.82
C LEU A 145 -7.42 -13.59 -5.05
N PRO A 146 -8.48 -14.40 -4.86
CA PRO A 146 -9.63 -14.01 -4.04
C PRO A 146 -9.24 -13.68 -2.59
N THR A 147 -8.38 -14.50 -1.99
CA THR A 147 -7.90 -14.28 -0.61
C THR A 147 -6.94 -13.12 -0.51
N PHE A 148 -6.13 -12.88 -1.53
CA PHE A 148 -5.24 -11.71 -1.62
C PHE A 148 -6.02 -10.39 -1.72
N ILE A 149 -7.05 -10.34 -2.55
CA ILE A 149 -7.94 -9.17 -2.66
C ILE A 149 -8.64 -8.89 -1.32
N LEU A 150 -9.15 -9.93 -0.66
CA LEU A 150 -9.77 -9.81 0.67
C LEU A 150 -8.77 -9.32 1.72
N GLN A 151 -7.55 -9.85 1.73
CA GLN A 151 -6.48 -9.43 2.66
C GLN A 151 -6.19 -7.93 2.51
N ASN A 152 -6.04 -7.44 1.29
CA ASN A 152 -5.78 -6.02 1.02
C ASN A 152 -6.98 -5.15 1.44
N MET A 153 -8.21 -5.61 1.17
CA MET A 153 -9.43 -4.91 1.58
C MET A 153 -9.55 -4.81 3.10
N PHE A 154 -9.24 -5.88 3.84
CA PHE A 154 -9.35 -5.89 5.30
C PHE A 154 -8.38 -4.96 6.01
N GLN A 155 -7.27 -4.55 5.40
CA GLN A 155 -6.37 -3.55 5.98
C GLN A 155 -7.11 -2.26 6.36
N SER A 156 -8.03 -1.78 5.52
CA SER A 156 -8.85 -0.60 5.80
C SER A 156 -10.07 -0.92 6.67
N PHE A 157 -10.73 -2.06 6.45
CA PHE A 157 -11.95 -2.39 7.18
C PHE A 157 -11.74 -2.75 8.64
N PHE A 158 -10.61 -3.32 9.04
CA PHE A 158 -10.29 -3.49 10.46
C PHE A 158 -10.23 -2.15 11.21
N VAL A 159 -9.75 -1.10 10.55
CA VAL A 159 -9.69 0.25 11.14
C VAL A 159 -11.09 0.81 11.29
N THR A 160 -11.91 0.72 10.25
CA THR A 160 -13.32 1.15 10.27
C THR A 160 -14.17 0.36 11.27
N ALA A 161 -13.82 -0.91 11.51
CA ALA A 161 -14.46 -1.75 12.52
C ALA A 161 -13.96 -1.50 13.97
N GLU A 162 -13.16 -0.46 14.21
CA GLU A 162 -12.52 -0.14 15.50
C GLU A 162 -11.61 -1.26 16.04
N LYS A 163 -10.99 -2.03 15.15
CA LYS A 163 -10.14 -3.18 15.48
C LYS A 163 -8.76 -3.13 14.79
N PRO A 164 -8.07 -1.96 14.73
CA PRO A 164 -6.80 -1.87 14.02
C PRO A 164 -5.72 -2.82 14.58
N LEU A 165 -5.71 -3.03 15.89
CA LEU A 165 -4.77 -3.97 16.54
C LEU A 165 -5.05 -5.43 16.12
N LEU A 166 -6.32 -5.79 15.91
CA LEU A 166 -6.67 -7.13 15.43
C LEU A 166 -6.22 -7.31 13.97
N GLY A 167 -6.41 -6.28 13.13
CA GLY A 167 -5.88 -6.27 11.76
C GLY A 167 -4.36 -6.44 11.73
N PHE A 168 -3.64 -5.76 12.61
CA PHE A 168 -2.19 -5.95 12.78
C PHE A 168 -1.84 -7.42 13.10
N TRP A 169 -2.52 -8.06 14.05
CA TRP A 169 -2.25 -9.45 14.40
C TRP A 169 -2.59 -10.44 13.28
N PHE A 170 -3.65 -10.20 12.48
CA PHE A 170 -3.91 -11.00 11.28
C PHE A 170 -2.78 -10.87 10.25
N THR A 171 -2.26 -9.65 10.05
CA THR A 171 -1.13 -9.42 9.14
C THR A 171 0.15 -10.11 9.66
N VAL A 172 0.43 -10.00 10.96
CA VAL A 172 1.56 -10.71 11.59
C VAL A 172 1.40 -12.22 11.44
N GLY A 173 0.21 -12.76 11.70
CA GLY A 173 -0.09 -14.19 11.52
C GLY A 173 0.12 -14.64 10.08
N ALA A 174 -0.35 -13.86 9.09
CA ALA A 174 -0.14 -14.14 7.68
C ALA A 174 1.36 -14.12 7.32
N GLY A 175 2.08 -13.07 7.70
CA GLY A 175 3.51 -12.97 7.40
C GLY A 175 4.36 -14.04 8.10
N CYS A 176 4.07 -14.38 9.35
CA CYS A 176 4.73 -15.49 10.04
C CYS A 176 4.44 -16.82 9.34
N THR A 177 3.20 -17.04 8.90
CA THR A 177 2.83 -18.26 8.13
C THR A 177 3.64 -18.34 6.84
N ASN A 178 3.76 -17.22 6.09
CA ASN A 178 4.58 -17.17 4.88
C ASN A 178 6.05 -17.53 5.19
N MET A 179 6.69 -16.80 6.11
CA MET A 179 8.11 -17.02 6.44
C MET A 179 8.41 -18.45 6.92
N VAL A 180 7.55 -19.02 7.78
CA VAL A 180 7.73 -20.38 8.27
C VAL A 180 7.56 -21.40 7.15
N LEU A 181 6.56 -21.23 6.29
CA LEU A 181 6.32 -22.13 5.18
C LEU A 181 7.36 -21.99 4.07
N ASP A 182 7.92 -20.81 3.83
CA ASP A 182 9.04 -20.63 2.90
C ASP A 182 10.27 -21.41 3.36
N VAL A 183 10.64 -21.29 4.63
CA VAL A 183 11.74 -22.07 5.19
C VAL A 183 11.45 -23.58 5.11
N LEU A 184 10.23 -23.99 5.41
CA LEU A 184 9.84 -25.41 5.41
C LEU A 184 9.76 -25.98 3.98
N LEU A 185 8.95 -25.34 3.10
CA LEU A 185 8.65 -25.88 1.77
C LEU A 185 9.82 -25.67 0.80
N VAL A 186 10.45 -24.50 0.85
CA VAL A 186 11.53 -24.14 -0.08
C VAL A 186 12.88 -24.56 0.49
N GLY A 187 13.16 -24.23 1.77
CA GLY A 187 14.46 -24.50 2.39
C GLY A 187 14.69 -25.96 2.77
N ILE A 188 13.69 -26.64 3.35
CA ILE A 188 13.84 -28.01 3.86
C ILE A 188 13.32 -29.06 2.86
N LEU A 189 12.11 -28.86 2.33
CA LEU A 189 11.48 -29.83 1.41
C LEU A 189 11.89 -29.63 -0.05
N HIS A 190 12.59 -28.55 -0.39
CA HIS A 190 13.09 -28.24 -1.74
C HIS A 190 12.01 -28.25 -2.83
N TRP A 191 10.80 -27.75 -2.52
CA TRP A 191 9.68 -27.67 -3.47
C TRP A 191 9.80 -26.54 -4.50
N SER A 192 10.99 -25.93 -4.62
CA SER A 192 11.27 -24.89 -5.62
C SER A 192 10.26 -23.72 -5.59
N VAL A 193 9.87 -23.19 -6.74
CA VAL A 193 8.94 -22.05 -6.86
C VAL A 193 7.51 -22.37 -6.38
N GLU A 194 7.08 -23.62 -6.53
CA GLU A 194 5.76 -24.05 -6.03
C GLU A 194 5.67 -23.95 -4.52
N GLY A 195 6.76 -24.29 -3.81
CA GLY A 195 6.82 -24.15 -2.35
C GLY A 195 6.61 -22.71 -1.91
N ALA A 196 7.31 -21.75 -2.55
CA ALA A 196 7.16 -20.32 -2.28
C ALA A 196 5.75 -19.81 -2.62
N ALA A 197 5.19 -20.24 -3.76
CA ALA A 197 3.84 -19.85 -4.15
C ALA A 197 2.78 -20.39 -3.16
N ILE A 198 2.92 -21.63 -2.69
CA ILE A 198 2.02 -22.23 -1.70
C ILE A 198 2.15 -21.55 -0.34
N ALA A 199 3.36 -21.18 0.09
CA ALA A 199 3.59 -20.43 1.31
C ALA A 199 2.87 -19.07 1.25
N THR A 200 2.99 -18.37 0.15
CA THR A 200 2.30 -17.11 -0.12
C THR A 200 0.78 -17.30 -0.15
N MET A 201 0.26 -18.31 -0.85
CA MET A 201 -1.16 -18.64 -0.90
C MET A 201 -1.74 -18.89 0.50
N LEU A 202 -1.07 -19.72 1.32
CA LEU A 202 -1.55 -20.04 2.67
C LEU A 202 -1.49 -18.83 3.59
N SER A 203 -0.50 -17.97 3.46
CA SER A 203 -0.44 -16.70 4.19
C SER A 203 -1.61 -15.79 3.83
N GLN A 204 -1.97 -15.72 2.55
CA GLN A 204 -3.13 -14.94 2.08
C GLN A 204 -4.47 -15.53 2.56
N VAL A 205 -4.56 -16.85 2.74
CA VAL A 205 -5.72 -17.48 3.39
C VAL A 205 -5.84 -17.02 4.84
N VAL A 206 -4.74 -16.96 5.58
CA VAL A 206 -4.73 -16.46 6.96
C VAL A 206 -5.11 -14.97 7.01
N GLY A 207 -4.54 -14.15 6.15
CA GLY A 207 -4.80 -12.70 6.13
C GLY A 207 -6.13 -12.28 5.51
N GLY A 208 -6.69 -13.08 4.59
CA GLY A 208 -7.91 -12.74 3.84
C GLY A 208 -9.13 -13.55 4.23
N LEU A 209 -9.01 -14.88 4.39
CA LEU A 209 -10.18 -15.73 4.66
C LEU A 209 -10.54 -15.80 6.14
N LEU A 210 -9.56 -15.87 7.05
CA LEU A 210 -9.85 -15.95 8.49
C LEU A 210 -10.59 -14.69 9.01
N PRO A 211 -10.28 -13.46 8.57
CA PRO A 211 -11.09 -12.28 8.91
C PRO A 211 -12.57 -12.42 8.53
N VAL A 212 -12.89 -13.10 7.42
CA VAL A 212 -14.28 -13.37 7.02
C VAL A 212 -15.04 -14.10 8.12
N PHE A 213 -14.46 -15.18 8.66
CA PHE A 213 -15.07 -15.92 9.76
C PHE A 213 -15.21 -15.08 11.02
N TYR A 214 -14.26 -14.18 11.30
CA TYR A 214 -14.37 -13.25 12.42
C TYR A 214 -15.58 -12.34 12.27
N PHE A 215 -15.79 -11.72 11.10
CA PHE A 215 -16.91 -10.80 10.86
C PHE A 215 -18.26 -11.52 10.66
N LEU A 216 -18.27 -12.80 10.27
CA LEU A 216 -19.47 -13.65 10.24
C LEU A 216 -19.97 -13.99 11.64
N ASN A 217 -19.07 -14.09 12.61
CA ASN A 217 -19.47 -14.43 13.99
C ASN A 217 -20.17 -13.24 14.64
N ARG A 218 -21.48 -13.36 14.86
CA ARG A 218 -22.30 -12.31 15.48
C ARG A 218 -21.94 -12.01 16.94
N LYS A 219 -21.15 -12.89 17.59
CA LYS A 219 -20.68 -12.68 18.97
C LYS A 219 -19.40 -11.83 19.03
N ASN A 220 -18.84 -11.46 17.89
CA ASN A 220 -17.66 -10.60 17.87
C ASN A 220 -17.99 -9.19 18.42
N THR A 221 -16.97 -8.52 18.94
CA THR A 221 -17.11 -7.18 19.56
C THR A 221 -16.73 -6.05 18.61
N SER A 222 -16.74 -6.30 17.30
CA SER A 222 -16.44 -5.26 16.30
C SER A 222 -17.68 -4.40 16.02
N LEU A 223 -17.43 -3.23 15.46
CA LEU A 223 -18.50 -2.31 15.06
C LEU A 223 -19.24 -2.84 13.81
N LEU A 224 -18.54 -3.56 12.91
CA LEU A 224 -19.08 -4.08 11.66
C LEU A 224 -19.36 -5.59 11.75
N HIS A 225 -20.45 -6.02 11.11
CA HIS A 225 -20.84 -7.41 10.97
C HIS A 225 -21.29 -7.73 9.56
N LEU A 226 -21.05 -8.98 9.13
CA LEU A 226 -21.56 -9.45 7.85
C LEU A 226 -23.04 -9.81 7.94
N CYS A 227 -23.79 -9.31 6.98
CA CYS A 227 -25.23 -9.53 6.87
C CYS A 227 -25.64 -9.80 5.42
N ARG A 228 -26.89 -10.17 5.20
CA ARG A 228 -27.44 -10.25 3.84
C ARG A 228 -27.48 -8.85 3.24
N THR A 229 -26.99 -8.73 2.02
CA THR A 229 -26.99 -7.48 1.26
C THR A 229 -27.63 -7.65 -0.10
N GLN A 230 -28.12 -6.57 -0.68
CA GLN A 230 -28.56 -6.51 -2.07
C GLN A 230 -27.47 -5.83 -2.90
N PHE A 231 -27.47 -6.10 -4.20
CA PHE A 231 -26.53 -5.46 -5.09
C PHE A 231 -26.95 -4.00 -5.35
N GLU A 232 -26.11 -3.08 -4.90
CA GLU A 232 -26.27 -1.65 -5.09
C GLU A 232 -25.15 -1.10 -5.97
N GLY A 233 -25.33 -1.17 -7.30
CA GLY A 233 -24.30 -0.78 -8.28
C GLY A 233 -23.84 0.66 -8.15
N GLY A 234 -24.73 1.59 -7.77
CA GLY A 234 -24.37 3.00 -7.54
C GLY A 234 -23.41 3.21 -6.36
N VAL A 235 -23.58 2.45 -5.27
CA VAL A 235 -22.70 2.48 -4.10
C VAL A 235 -21.35 1.85 -4.45
N LEU A 236 -21.36 0.74 -5.18
CA LEU A 236 -20.16 0.08 -5.65
C LEU A 236 -19.34 0.99 -6.57
N LEU A 237 -19.97 1.66 -7.53
CA LEU A 237 -19.30 2.60 -8.43
C LEU A 237 -18.68 3.76 -7.64
N LYS A 238 -19.40 4.32 -6.65
CA LYS A 238 -18.85 5.35 -5.76
C LYS A 238 -17.62 4.85 -5.00
N ALA A 239 -17.63 3.62 -4.50
CA ALA A 239 -16.48 3.03 -3.82
C ALA A 239 -15.29 2.86 -4.77
N CYS A 240 -15.51 2.36 -5.99
CA CYS A 240 -14.47 2.21 -7.00
C CYS A 240 -13.86 3.57 -7.40
N VAL A 241 -14.69 4.59 -7.64
CA VAL A 241 -14.21 5.95 -7.94
C VAL A 241 -13.44 6.52 -6.75
N ASN A 242 -13.95 6.34 -5.53
CA ASN A 242 -13.33 6.86 -4.31
C ASN A 242 -11.99 6.18 -4.00
N GLY A 243 -11.86 4.88 -4.29
CA GLY A 243 -10.61 4.13 -4.11
C GLY A 243 -9.70 4.08 -5.35
N SER A 244 -10.07 4.75 -6.44
CA SER A 244 -9.29 4.72 -7.70
C SER A 244 -7.88 5.30 -7.57
N SER A 245 -7.62 6.12 -6.56
CA SER A 245 -6.29 6.63 -6.21
C SER A 245 -5.28 5.50 -5.94
N GLU A 246 -5.71 4.40 -5.34
CA GLU A 246 -4.87 3.22 -5.09
C GLU A 246 -4.50 2.51 -6.38
N LEU A 247 -5.48 2.36 -7.30
CA LEU A 247 -5.24 1.77 -8.61
C LEU A 247 -4.26 2.63 -9.42
N MET A 248 -4.47 3.96 -9.44
CA MET A 248 -3.57 4.90 -10.10
C MET A 248 -2.15 4.83 -9.55
N THR A 249 -2.00 4.78 -8.23
CA THR A 249 -0.69 4.70 -7.57
C THR A 249 0.05 3.43 -7.98
N ASN A 250 -0.58 2.25 -7.88
CA ASN A 250 0.09 0.97 -8.17
C ASN A 250 0.43 0.79 -9.66
N LEU A 251 -0.48 1.19 -10.57
CA LEU A 251 -0.20 1.22 -12.01
C LEU A 251 0.98 2.14 -12.34
N SER A 252 0.97 3.34 -11.78
CA SER A 252 2.01 4.33 -12.01
C SER A 252 3.38 3.84 -11.50
N MET A 253 3.42 3.24 -10.31
CA MET A 253 4.67 2.71 -9.74
C MET A 253 5.31 1.68 -10.66
N SER A 254 4.54 0.78 -11.27
CA SER A 254 5.07 -0.23 -12.20
C SER A 254 5.70 0.41 -13.45
N LEU A 255 5.00 1.39 -14.07
CA LEU A 255 5.50 2.09 -15.25
C LEU A 255 6.74 2.93 -14.92
N VAL A 256 6.71 3.63 -13.80
CA VAL A 256 7.81 4.49 -13.37
C VAL A 256 9.04 3.67 -13.00
N ASN A 257 8.89 2.50 -12.37
CA ASN A 257 10.01 1.59 -12.09
C ASN A 257 10.75 1.16 -13.37
N ILE A 258 10.01 0.83 -14.43
CA ILE A 258 10.60 0.49 -15.72
C ILE A 258 11.42 1.68 -16.25
N LEU A 259 10.87 2.89 -16.16
CA LEU A 259 11.53 4.11 -16.63
C LEU A 259 12.78 4.45 -15.82
N TYR A 260 12.75 4.29 -14.50
CA TYR A 260 13.93 4.46 -13.63
C TYR A 260 15.05 3.49 -14.01
N ASN A 261 14.74 2.20 -14.15
CA ASN A 261 15.71 1.20 -14.54
C ASN A 261 16.33 1.50 -15.91
N TYR A 262 15.52 1.95 -16.89
CA TYR A 262 15.99 2.35 -18.21
C TYR A 262 16.97 3.53 -18.14
N GLN A 263 16.60 4.59 -17.41
CA GLN A 263 17.45 5.77 -17.25
C GLN A 263 18.73 5.46 -16.46
N LEU A 264 18.64 4.69 -15.39
CA LEU A 264 19.81 4.30 -14.60
C LEU A 264 20.78 3.41 -15.36
N LEU A 265 20.26 2.47 -16.15
CA LEU A 265 21.10 1.65 -17.03
C LEU A 265 21.88 2.52 -18.03
N ARG A 266 21.25 3.57 -18.57
CA ARG A 266 21.85 4.50 -19.51
C ARG A 266 22.92 5.40 -18.88
N PHE A 267 22.72 5.89 -17.64
CA PHE A 267 23.61 6.88 -17.00
C PHE A 267 24.67 6.26 -16.09
N ALA A 268 24.43 5.09 -15.51
CA ALA A 268 25.31 4.46 -14.52
C ALA A 268 25.48 2.94 -14.71
N GLY A 269 24.94 2.38 -15.80
CA GLY A 269 25.05 0.93 -16.06
C GLY A 269 24.37 0.08 -15.00
N GLU A 270 24.93 -1.13 -14.78
CA GLU A 270 24.39 -2.10 -13.81
C GLU A 270 24.46 -1.59 -12.36
N ASP A 271 25.48 -0.81 -12.01
CA ASP A 271 25.64 -0.24 -10.67
C ASP A 271 24.50 0.72 -10.30
N GLY A 272 24.03 1.50 -11.29
CA GLY A 272 22.88 2.38 -11.08
C GLY A 272 21.59 1.61 -10.77
N VAL A 273 21.35 0.51 -11.50
CA VAL A 273 20.17 -0.37 -11.27
C VAL A 273 20.29 -1.09 -9.92
N ALA A 274 21.47 -1.58 -9.57
CA ALA A 274 21.73 -2.21 -8.27
C ALA A 274 21.52 -1.22 -7.12
N ALA A 275 22.04 0.01 -7.26
CA ALA A 275 21.84 1.07 -6.27
C ALA A 275 20.34 1.39 -6.08
N TYR A 276 19.58 1.47 -7.16
CA TYR A 276 18.14 1.72 -7.09
C TYR A 276 17.39 0.61 -6.37
N GLY A 277 17.75 -0.66 -6.60
CA GLY A 277 17.18 -1.80 -5.87
C GLY A 277 17.33 -1.66 -4.35
N VAL A 278 18.53 -1.35 -3.87
CA VAL A 278 18.79 -1.12 -2.43
C VAL A 278 18.00 0.06 -1.89
N ILE A 279 17.94 1.16 -2.66
CA ILE A 279 17.18 2.37 -2.29
C ILE A 279 15.70 2.05 -2.17
N MET A 280 15.13 1.28 -3.10
CA MET A 280 13.72 0.92 -3.08
C MET A 280 13.36 0.07 -1.85
N TYR A 281 14.16 -0.96 -1.51
CA TYR A 281 13.93 -1.77 -0.31
C TYR A 281 13.97 -0.92 0.97
N ALA A 282 14.95 -0.03 1.10
CA ALA A 282 15.03 0.86 2.23
C ALA A 282 13.84 1.85 2.27
N SER A 283 13.46 2.40 1.12
CA SER A 283 12.36 3.38 1.00
C SER A 283 11.01 2.80 1.41
N PHE A 284 10.73 1.51 1.14
CA PHE A 284 9.48 0.88 1.55
C PHE A 284 9.23 0.99 3.06
N LEU A 285 10.27 0.91 3.90
CA LEU A 285 10.13 1.06 5.35
C LEU A 285 9.73 2.49 5.75
N PHE A 286 10.29 3.51 5.09
CA PHE A 286 9.97 4.91 5.37
C PHE A 286 8.56 5.27 4.86
N VAL A 287 8.23 4.84 3.65
CA VAL A 287 6.90 5.06 3.04
C VAL A 287 5.80 4.36 3.82
N ALA A 288 6.06 3.16 4.36
CA ALA A 288 5.11 2.39 5.17
C ALA A 288 4.56 3.18 6.37
N VAL A 289 5.36 4.07 6.98
CA VAL A 289 4.92 4.92 8.08
C VAL A 289 3.87 5.92 7.63
N PHE A 290 4.07 6.58 6.49
CA PHE A 290 3.11 7.56 5.95
C PHE A 290 1.82 6.89 5.47
N VAL A 291 1.94 5.76 4.76
CA VAL A 291 0.77 4.99 4.30
C VAL A 291 0.00 4.43 5.48
N GLY A 292 0.67 3.86 6.48
CA GLY A 292 0.03 3.35 7.69
C GLY A 292 -0.71 4.44 8.46
N TYR A 293 -0.14 5.65 8.56
CA TYR A 293 -0.82 6.80 9.13
C TYR A 293 -2.06 7.19 8.32
N ALA A 294 -1.95 7.26 7.01
CA ALA A 294 -3.04 7.63 6.11
C ALA A 294 -4.21 6.64 6.20
N VAL A 295 -3.94 5.33 6.10
CA VAL A 295 -4.94 4.26 6.24
C VAL A 295 -5.60 4.28 7.63
N GLY A 296 -4.80 4.51 8.69
CA GLY A 296 -5.30 4.55 10.06
C GLY A 296 -6.18 5.76 10.37
N SER A 297 -5.90 6.92 9.78
CA SER A 297 -6.64 8.17 10.04
C SER A 297 -7.89 8.35 9.17
N ALA A 298 -7.94 7.76 7.97
CA ALA A 298 -9.02 7.94 7.02
C ALA A 298 -10.41 7.56 7.58
N PRO A 299 -10.64 6.41 8.25
CA PRO A 299 -11.95 6.08 8.82
C PRO A 299 -12.43 7.03 9.92
N ILE A 300 -11.48 7.63 10.68
CA ILE A 300 -11.85 8.63 11.70
C ILE A 300 -12.39 9.89 11.02
N VAL A 301 -11.71 10.35 9.97
CA VAL A 301 -12.13 11.52 9.20
C VAL A 301 -13.47 11.28 8.53
N SER A 302 -13.68 10.13 7.87
CA SER A 302 -14.92 9.82 7.19
C SER A 302 -16.11 9.69 8.17
N TYR A 303 -15.88 9.11 9.35
CA TYR A 303 -16.89 9.03 10.42
C TYR A 303 -17.35 10.42 10.88
N HIS A 304 -16.41 11.28 11.28
CA HIS A 304 -16.76 12.61 11.75
C HIS A 304 -17.34 13.51 10.65
N TYR A 305 -16.92 13.29 9.41
CA TYR A 305 -17.52 13.96 8.27
C TYR A 305 -18.97 13.52 8.06
N GLY A 306 -19.29 12.22 8.16
CA GLY A 306 -20.65 11.68 8.12
C GLY A 306 -21.52 12.14 9.30
N ALA A 307 -20.94 12.24 10.48
CA ALA A 307 -21.60 12.77 11.68
C ALA A 307 -21.80 14.30 11.65
N ASN A 308 -21.43 14.98 10.56
CA ASN A 308 -21.43 16.43 10.41
C ASN A 308 -20.64 17.19 11.51
N ASN A 309 -19.68 16.51 12.14
CA ASN A 309 -18.81 17.08 13.17
C ASN A 309 -17.60 17.78 12.54
N ARG A 310 -17.85 18.96 11.95
CA ARG A 310 -16.82 19.74 11.24
C ARG A 310 -15.68 20.19 12.17
N LYS A 311 -15.97 20.40 13.46
CA LYS A 311 -14.93 20.77 14.45
C LYS A 311 -13.90 19.67 14.61
N GLU A 312 -14.34 18.42 14.67
CA GLU A 312 -13.42 17.30 14.81
C GLU A 312 -12.67 17.00 13.50
N VAL A 313 -13.32 17.15 12.34
CA VAL A 313 -12.63 17.06 11.04
C VAL A 313 -11.52 18.09 10.93
N ASN A 314 -11.76 19.34 11.33
CA ASN A 314 -10.74 20.39 11.39
C ASN A 314 -9.62 20.07 12.37
N ASN A 315 -9.97 19.56 13.56
CA ASN A 315 -9.02 19.12 14.58
C ASN A 315 -8.07 18.02 14.01
N LEU A 316 -8.66 16.99 13.38
CA LEU A 316 -7.91 15.90 12.74
C LEU A 316 -7.01 16.40 11.61
N TYR A 317 -7.54 17.26 10.72
CA TYR A 317 -6.77 17.87 9.64
C TYR A 317 -5.53 18.59 10.14
N ARG A 318 -5.68 19.50 11.12
CA ARG A 318 -4.57 20.28 11.68
C ARG A 318 -3.57 19.42 12.43
N LYS A 319 -4.04 18.46 13.23
CA LYS A 319 -3.18 17.55 13.99
C LYS A 319 -2.40 16.62 13.07
N SER A 320 -3.06 16.09 12.03
CA SER A 320 -2.42 15.22 11.05
C SER A 320 -1.30 15.93 10.30
N LEU A 321 -1.52 17.16 9.82
CA LEU A 321 -0.48 17.91 9.14
C LEU A 321 0.74 18.18 10.04
N LYS A 322 0.51 18.49 11.32
CA LYS A 322 1.62 18.67 12.28
C LYS A 322 2.36 17.37 12.56
N LEU A 323 1.64 16.26 12.79
CA LEU A 323 2.26 14.96 13.03
C LEU A 323 3.06 14.49 11.81
N ILE A 324 2.51 14.63 10.62
CA ILE A 324 3.20 14.27 9.37
C ILE A 324 4.46 15.12 9.19
N GLY A 325 4.38 16.43 9.48
CA GLY A 325 5.55 17.31 9.43
C GLY A 325 6.67 16.88 10.37
N VAL A 326 6.34 16.53 11.62
CA VAL A 326 7.32 16.01 12.58
C VAL A 326 7.89 14.66 12.10
N VAL A 327 7.03 13.75 11.69
CA VAL A 327 7.45 12.42 11.19
C VAL A 327 8.31 12.56 9.94
N ALA A 328 7.95 13.47 9.01
CA ALA A 328 8.73 13.73 7.79
C ALA A 328 10.16 14.17 8.09
N VAL A 329 10.33 15.10 9.03
CA VAL A 329 11.66 15.56 9.49
C VAL A 329 12.44 14.41 10.13
N VAL A 330 11.79 13.66 11.05
CA VAL A 330 12.43 12.52 11.73
C VAL A 330 12.82 11.44 10.72
N MET A 331 11.95 11.10 9.76
CA MET A 331 12.24 10.10 8.74
C MET A 331 13.36 10.55 7.80
N THR A 332 13.39 11.81 7.38
CA THR A 332 14.46 12.34 6.53
C THR A 332 15.81 12.33 7.25
N ILE A 333 15.87 12.82 8.49
CA ILE A 333 17.10 12.79 9.28
C ILE A 333 17.50 11.35 9.56
N GLY A 334 16.56 10.51 10.01
CA GLY A 334 16.80 9.10 10.31
C GLY A 334 17.32 8.34 9.09
N SER A 335 16.77 8.60 7.90
CA SER A 335 17.23 7.99 6.65
C SER A 335 18.68 8.31 6.34
N MET A 336 19.12 9.56 6.56
CA MET A 336 20.50 9.97 6.33
C MET A 336 21.52 9.25 7.23
N PHE A 337 21.12 8.91 8.47
CA PHE A 337 21.97 8.16 9.40
C PHE A 337 21.93 6.66 9.18
N ILE A 338 20.76 6.10 8.88
CA ILE A 338 20.57 4.63 8.76
C ILE A 338 21.14 4.09 7.45
N ILE A 339 21.05 4.86 6.36
CA ILE A 339 21.39 4.38 5.02
C ILE A 339 22.83 3.91 4.85
N PRO A 340 23.88 4.58 5.36
CA PRO A 340 25.24 4.05 5.22
C PRO A 340 25.40 2.65 5.81
N HIS A 341 24.64 2.35 6.89
CA HIS A 341 24.67 1.03 7.53
C HIS A 341 23.90 -0.01 6.73
N VAL A 342 22.71 0.36 6.24
CA VAL A 342 21.90 -0.51 5.37
C VAL A 342 22.63 -0.79 4.06
N ALA A 343 23.18 0.22 3.40
CA ALA A 343 23.94 0.06 2.18
C ALA A 343 25.14 -0.87 2.38
N ARG A 344 25.87 -0.71 3.50
CA ARG A 344 27.00 -1.59 3.83
C ARG A 344 26.57 -3.04 4.04
N PHE A 345 25.38 -3.28 4.57
CA PHE A 345 24.84 -4.64 4.72
C PHE A 345 24.57 -5.31 3.36
N PHE A 346 24.08 -4.56 2.37
CA PHE A 346 23.76 -5.09 1.03
C PHE A 346 24.98 -5.16 0.10
N VAL A 347 25.88 -4.17 0.14
CA VAL A 347 26.95 -3.99 -0.86
C VAL A 347 28.30 -3.69 -0.22
N GLY A 348 28.54 -4.13 1.01
CA GLY A 348 29.80 -3.89 1.73
C GLY A 348 31.05 -4.50 1.08
N TYR A 349 30.88 -5.30 0.04
CA TYR A 349 31.94 -5.89 -0.80
C TYR A 349 32.43 -4.95 -1.92
N ASP A 350 31.70 -3.86 -2.22
CA ASP A 350 32.04 -2.89 -3.28
C ASP A 350 31.95 -1.46 -2.75
N GLU A 351 33.11 -0.83 -2.58
CA GLU A 351 33.21 0.51 -1.99
C GLU A 351 32.68 1.61 -2.94
N ASN A 352 32.82 1.45 -4.25
CA ASN A 352 32.32 2.41 -5.24
C ASN A 352 30.79 2.40 -5.26
N LEU A 353 30.19 1.22 -5.26
CA LEU A 353 28.74 1.06 -5.19
C LEU A 353 28.16 1.57 -3.86
N LEU A 354 28.87 1.35 -2.75
CA LEU A 354 28.49 1.90 -1.44
C LEU A 354 28.44 3.43 -1.43
N ILE A 355 29.45 4.08 -2.04
CA ILE A 355 29.51 5.54 -2.18
C ILE A 355 28.34 6.03 -3.05
N LEU A 356 28.10 5.35 -4.18
CA LEU A 356 26.98 5.67 -5.08
C LEU A 356 25.64 5.59 -4.37
N ILE A 357 25.34 4.50 -3.66
CA ILE A 357 24.10 4.30 -2.91
C ILE A 357 23.94 5.37 -1.84
N THR A 358 24.99 5.65 -1.07
CA THR A 358 24.92 6.65 0.00
C THR A 358 24.62 8.04 -0.54
N ARG A 359 25.24 8.45 -1.65
CA ARG A 359 24.96 9.72 -2.34
C ARG A 359 23.53 9.74 -2.90
N ALA A 360 23.16 8.72 -3.64
CA ALA A 360 21.86 8.56 -4.27
C ALA A 360 20.73 8.62 -3.24
N PHE A 361 20.88 7.92 -2.10
CA PHE A 361 19.85 7.91 -1.08
C PHE A 361 19.75 9.24 -0.32
N ARG A 362 20.84 9.97 -0.14
CA ARG A 362 20.76 11.31 0.45
C ARG A 362 19.88 12.24 -0.39
N LEU A 363 20.00 12.17 -1.72
CA LEU A 363 19.18 12.96 -2.64
C LEU A 363 17.72 12.46 -2.68
N TYR A 364 17.53 11.14 -2.78
CA TYR A 364 16.21 10.52 -2.74
C TYR A 364 15.49 10.75 -1.41
N GLY A 365 16.20 10.65 -0.29
CA GLY A 365 15.65 10.78 1.07
C GLY A 365 15.05 12.16 1.36
N LEU A 366 15.43 13.20 0.61
CA LEU A 366 14.78 14.51 0.71
C LEU A 366 13.29 14.45 0.36
N SER A 367 12.87 13.48 -0.45
CA SER A 367 11.47 13.27 -0.80
C SER A 367 10.59 12.96 0.41
N PHE A 368 11.14 12.34 1.47
CA PHE A 368 10.39 12.02 2.69
C PHE A 368 9.90 13.24 3.44
N LEU A 369 10.54 14.43 3.28
CA LEU A 369 10.04 15.69 3.83
C LEU A 369 8.67 16.08 3.28
N ILE A 370 8.35 15.63 2.06
CA ILE A 370 7.20 16.11 1.28
C ILE A 370 6.17 15.00 1.09
N MET A 371 6.64 13.78 0.82
CA MET A 371 5.83 12.63 0.43
C MET A 371 4.66 12.37 1.39
N GLY A 372 4.90 12.47 2.70
CA GLY A 372 3.88 12.23 3.72
C GLY A 372 2.66 13.15 3.59
N PHE A 373 2.87 14.41 3.21
CA PHE A 373 1.78 15.37 3.00
C PHE A 373 0.91 14.99 1.80
N ASN A 374 1.51 14.56 0.71
CA ASN A 374 0.79 14.16 -0.50
C ASN A 374 0.03 12.84 -0.30
N VAL A 375 0.63 11.86 0.39
CA VAL A 375 -0.04 10.60 0.76
C VAL A 375 -1.25 10.90 1.62
N TYR A 376 -1.10 11.75 2.64
CA TYR A 376 -2.21 12.15 3.50
C TYR A 376 -3.28 12.95 2.74
N ALA A 377 -2.90 13.86 1.84
CA ALA A 377 -3.84 14.63 1.04
C ALA A 377 -4.76 13.72 0.22
N SER A 378 -4.19 12.76 -0.50
CA SER A 378 -4.96 11.77 -1.26
C SER A 378 -5.91 11.00 -0.35
N SER A 379 -5.42 10.45 0.76
CA SER A 379 -6.22 9.68 1.71
C SER A 379 -7.32 10.52 2.40
N PHE A 380 -7.03 11.78 2.71
CA PHE A 380 -7.99 12.71 3.32
C PHE A 380 -9.17 13.01 2.37
N PHE A 381 -8.89 13.27 1.08
CA PHE A 381 -9.97 13.46 0.10
C PHE A 381 -10.76 12.17 -0.16
N THR A 382 -10.11 11.01 -0.15
CA THR A 382 -10.82 9.70 -0.16
C THR A 382 -11.75 9.59 1.05
N ALA A 383 -11.30 9.95 2.24
CA ALA A 383 -12.10 9.91 3.47
C ALA A 383 -13.30 10.88 3.44
N LEU A 384 -13.18 12.02 2.76
CA LEU A 384 -14.29 12.96 2.52
C LEU A 384 -15.25 12.50 1.41
N GLY A 385 -14.93 11.42 0.68
CA GLY A 385 -15.72 10.93 -0.46
C GLY A 385 -15.42 11.65 -1.79
N ASP A 386 -14.36 12.47 -1.87
CA ASP A 386 -13.89 13.10 -3.10
C ASP A 386 -12.79 12.27 -3.78
N GLY A 387 -13.19 11.10 -4.28
CA GLY A 387 -12.29 10.17 -4.96
C GLY A 387 -11.63 10.73 -6.21
N VAL A 388 -12.30 11.64 -6.90
CA VAL A 388 -11.75 12.27 -8.12
C VAL A 388 -10.55 13.14 -7.75
N THR A 389 -10.66 13.97 -6.72
CA THR A 389 -9.54 14.79 -6.23
C THR A 389 -8.40 13.91 -5.70
N SER A 390 -8.72 12.84 -4.97
CA SER A 390 -7.74 11.86 -4.50
C SER A 390 -6.99 11.18 -5.65
N ALA A 391 -7.72 10.68 -6.66
CA ALA A 391 -7.13 10.07 -7.84
C ALA A 391 -6.26 11.04 -8.64
N LEU A 392 -6.69 12.29 -8.77
CA LEU A 392 -5.91 13.35 -9.44
C LEU A 392 -4.57 13.59 -8.73
N ILE A 393 -4.56 13.72 -7.40
CA ILE A 393 -3.32 13.88 -6.62
C ILE A 393 -2.41 12.68 -6.85
N SER A 394 -2.95 11.46 -6.75
CA SER A 394 -2.18 10.23 -6.95
C SER A 394 -1.60 10.14 -8.36
N PHE A 395 -2.40 10.38 -9.39
CA PHE A 395 -1.96 10.37 -10.79
C PHE A 395 -0.86 11.40 -11.07
N LEU A 396 -1.07 12.64 -10.67
CA LEU A 396 -0.09 13.71 -10.88
C LEU A 396 1.23 13.40 -10.17
N ARG A 397 1.15 12.95 -8.91
CA ARG A 397 2.31 12.65 -8.08
C ARG A 397 3.10 11.46 -8.60
N THR A 398 2.44 10.33 -8.83
CA THR A 398 3.12 9.06 -9.07
C THR A 398 3.39 8.78 -10.55
N LEU A 399 2.67 9.42 -11.47
CA LEU A 399 2.90 9.24 -12.89
C LEU A 399 3.42 10.52 -13.56
N LEU A 400 2.59 11.55 -13.68
CA LEU A 400 2.89 12.69 -14.55
C LEU A 400 4.17 13.42 -14.13
N PHE A 401 4.24 13.85 -12.88
CA PHE A 401 5.40 14.61 -12.39
C PHE A 401 6.62 13.73 -12.24
N GLN A 402 6.46 12.46 -11.89
CA GLN A 402 7.58 11.55 -11.73
C GLN A 402 8.18 11.16 -13.09
N VAL A 403 7.36 10.87 -14.11
CA VAL A 403 7.83 10.63 -15.48
C VAL A 403 8.53 11.87 -16.03
N ALA A 404 7.91 13.04 -15.88
CA ALA A 404 8.52 14.28 -16.34
C ALA A 404 9.88 14.55 -15.66
N ALA A 405 9.96 14.39 -14.34
CA ALA A 405 11.18 14.60 -13.58
C ALA A 405 12.29 13.61 -13.97
N VAL A 406 11.97 12.30 -14.09
CA VAL A 406 12.94 11.26 -14.46
C VAL A 406 13.48 11.45 -15.89
N LEU A 407 12.70 12.04 -16.79
CA LEU A 407 13.14 12.31 -18.17
C LEU A 407 13.91 13.63 -18.29
N LEU A 408 13.49 14.68 -17.58
CA LEU A 408 14.01 16.04 -17.78
C LEU A 408 15.20 16.37 -16.87
N LEU A 409 15.16 15.98 -15.58
CA LEU A 409 16.24 16.33 -14.65
C LEU A 409 17.60 15.72 -14.98
N PRO A 410 17.69 14.48 -15.50
CA PRO A 410 18.98 13.92 -15.90
C PRO A 410 19.67 14.67 -17.05
N LEU A 411 18.91 15.40 -17.87
CA LEU A 411 19.46 16.25 -18.95
C LEU A 411 20.24 17.44 -18.39
N LEU A 412 19.89 17.90 -17.16
CA LEU A 412 20.51 19.06 -16.51
C LEU A 412 21.54 18.65 -15.46
N LEU A 413 21.26 17.59 -14.71
CA LEU A 413 22.00 17.20 -13.51
C LEU A 413 22.66 15.82 -13.62
N GLY A 414 22.59 15.16 -14.78
CA GLY A 414 23.11 13.80 -14.96
C GLY A 414 22.45 12.81 -14.03
N ILE A 415 23.21 11.89 -13.46
CA ILE A 415 22.71 10.83 -12.56
C ILE A 415 22.02 11.39 -11.30
N ASP A 416 22.49 12.52 -10.76
CA ASP A 416 21.88 13.14 -9.58
C ASP A 416 20.45 13.62 -9.87
N GLY A 417 20.17 13.97 -11.13
CA GLY A 417 18.82 14.31 -11.59
C GLY A 417 17.84 13.14 -11.47
N ILE A 418 18.30 11.91 -11.68
CA ILE A 418 17.47 10.70 -11.52
C ILE A 418 17.11 10.52 -10.04
N TRP A 419 18.07 10.69 -9.13
CA TRP A 419 17.83 10.55 -7.69
C TRP A 419 16.96 11.66 -7.10
N LEU A 420 17.06 12.88 -7.64
CA LEU A 420 16.24 14.03 -7.26
C LEU A 420 14.83 14.01 -7.88
N ALA A 421 14.59 13.16 -8.89
CA ALA A 421 13.34 13.15 -9.62
C ALA A 421 12.12 12.91 -8.73
N VAL A 422 12.22 12.00 -7.73
CA VAL A 422 11.15 11.77 -6.76
C VAL A 422 10.89 13.02 -5.93
N THR A 423 11.95 13.68 -5.44
CA THR A 423 11.82 14.91 -4.63
C THR A 423 11.15 16.03 -5.42
N ALA A 424 11.55 16.21 -6.68
CA ALA A 424 10.95 17.23 -7.55
C ALA A 424 9.48 16.92 -7.87
N ALA A 425 9.15 15.66 -8.15
CA ALA A 425 7.78 15.21 -8.39
C ALA A 425 6.88 15.42 -7.17
N GLU A 426 7.38 15.05 -5.98
CA GLU A 426 6.65 15.25 -4.72
C GLU A 426 6.46 16.74 -4.40
N LEU A 427 7.43 17.60 -4.71
CA LEU A 427 7.30 19.05 -4.54
C LEU A 427 6.24 19.64 -5.47
N ALA A 428 6.24 19.26 -6.74
CA ALA A 428 5.21 19.68 -7.69
C ALA A 428 3.82 19.19 -7.25
N ALA A 429 3.71 17.94 -6.79
CA ALA A 429 2.47 17.40 -6.25
C ALA A 429 2.01 18.13 -4.98
N LEU A 430 2.93 18.54 -4.11
CA LEU A 430 2.59 19.30 -2.91
C LEU A 430 1.96 20.66 -3.25
N LEU A 431 2.47 21.35 -4.25
CA LEU A 431 1.88 22.62 -4.70
C LEU A 431 0.44 22.42 -5.18
N VAL A 432 0.19 21.34 -5.95
CA VAL A 432 -1.18 20.98 -6.38
C VAL A 432 -2.04 20.61 -5.17
N SER A 433 -1.53 19.79 -4.25
CA SER A 433 -2.24 19.37 -3.03
C SER A 433 -2.65 20.58 -2.18
N ILE A 434 -1.75 21.55 -2.00
CA ILE A 434 -2.06 22.81 -1.28
C ILE A 434 -3.16 23.59 -2.01
N GLY A 435 -3.08 23.72 -3.34
CA GLY A 435 -4.12 24.38 -4.14
C GLY A 435 -5.48 23.69 -3.98
N LEU A 436 -5.50 22.35 -4.01
CA LEU A 436 -6.72 21.56 -3.81
C LEU A 436 -7.26 21.68 -2.38
N PHE A 437 -6.40 21.70 -1.35
CA PHE A 437 -6.84 21.98 0.02
C PHE A 437 -7.44 23.37 0.19
N ILE A 438 -7.03 24.37 -0.60
CA ILE A 438 -7.61 25.71 -0.54
C ILE A 438 -8.94 25.75 -1.28
N THR A 439 -9.00 25.21 -2.49
CA THR A 439 -10.19 25.29 -3.35
C THR A 439 -11.33 24.39 -2.88
N ARG A 440 -11.03 23.17 -2.40
CA ARG A 440 -12.02 22.23 -1.91
C ARG A 440 -12.56 22.55 -0.52
N ASP A 441 -11.91 23.42 0.25
CA ASP A 441 -12.41 23.88 1.55
C ASP A 441 -13.79 24.55 1.44
N GLN A 442 -14.06 25.23 0.33
CA GLN A 442 -15.37 25.85 0.07
C GLN A 442 -16.50 24.82 -0.03
N GLN A 443 -16.20 23.60 -0.47
CA GLN A 443 -17.18 22.51 -0.62
C GLN A 443 -17.31 21.68 0.65
N PHE A 444 -16.21 21.40 1.35
CA PHE A 444 -16.18 20.43 2.45
C PHE A 444 -16.09 21.07 3.84
N HIS A 445 -15.77 22.35 3.94
CA HIS A 445 -15.74 23.17 5.18
C HIS A 445 -14.90 22.55 6.31
N TYR A 446 -13.68 22.06 5.99
CA TYR A 446 -12.83 21.42 6.98
C TYR A 446 -11.75 22.36 7.59
N ARG A 447 -11.52 23.56 7.03
CA ARG A 447 -10.52 24.52 7.54
C ARG A 447 -11.11 25.54 8.52
N LYS A 448 -12.36 25.95 8.32
CA LYS A 448 -13.08 26.87 9.20
C LYS A 448 -14.13 26.06 9.96
N ALA A 449 -13.93 25.89 11.27
CA ALA A 449 -14.96 25.45 12.17
C ALA A 449 -15.68 26.71 12.66
N GLU A 450 -16.84 27.03 12.09
CA GLU A 450 -17.77 27.95 12.71
C GLU A 450 -18.40 27.34 13.95
#